data_43a755fa508917ff6a08e032ba40a129
#
_entry.id   43a755fa508917ff6a08e032ba40a129
#
_cell.length_a   1.000
_cell.length_b   1.000
_cell.length_c   1.000
_cell.angle_alpha   90.00
_cell.angle_beta   90.00
_cell.angle_gamma   90.00
#
_symmetry.space_group_name_H-M   'P 1'
#
loop_
_entity.id
_entity.type
_entity.pdbx_description
1 polymer ?
#
loop_
_entity_poly.entity_id
_entity_poly.type
_entity_poly.pdbx_seq_one_letter_code
_entity_poly.pdbx_strand_id
1 'polypeptide(L)'
;MEKRVVFRSAWLPYALVAPQIAITIIFFFWPAAQAIWFSFQLQDAFGLKTEFVGLQNFATLFADPHYLNSFWITAKFSAAVAITGIVVSLILAAAADRVIRGALAYKTLLIWPYAVAPAVAGVLWAFLFAPSLGIVSYVLKGWGIHWNWILDGDQAMVLIVIASVWKQISYNFLFFLAGLQSIPKPLIEAAAIDGAGPLRRFWTIVFPLLSPTTFFLLVVNIVYAFFDTFGVIDATTQGGPGQSTNILVYKVYHDGIKAGDLGGSSTQSVILMFIVIVLTVVQFRYVEKKVQY
;
A
#
# COMPACT_ATOMS: atom_id res chain seq x y z
N MET A 1 -0.45 -42.18 7.76
CA MET A 1 -0.27 -42.36 6.31
C MET A 1 -1.08 -41.29 5.59
N GLU A 2 -0.45 -40.22 5.17
CA GLU A 2 -1.12 -39.22 4.31
C GLU A 2 -1.42 -39.85 2.96
N LYS A 3 -2.70 -39.92 2.59
CA LYS A 3 -3.12 -40.31 1.24
C LYS A 3 -2.64 -39.23 0.26
N ARG A 4 -1.52 -39.45 -0.40
CA ARG A 4 -1.14 -38.65 -1.57
C ARG A 4 -2.24 -38.77 -2.61
N VAL A 5 -2.97 -37.69 -2.84
CA VAL A 5 -3.91 -37.60 -3.96
C VAL A 5 -3.11 -37.53 -5.24
N VAL A 6 -2.95 -38.67 -5.91
CA VAL A 6 -2.26 -38.74 -7.21
C VAL A 6 -3.35 -38.73 -8.28
N PHE A 7 -3.36 -37.70 -9.12
CA PHE A 7 -4.25 -37.70 -10.28
C PHE A 7 -3.88 -38.85 -11.22
N ARG A 8 -4.84 -39.71 -11.56
CA ARG A 8 -4.62 -40.82 -12.48
C ARG A 8 -4.33 -40.38 -13.93
N SER A 9 -4.75 -39.18 -14.30
CA SER A 9 -4.54 -38.58 -15.61
C SER A 9 -3.48 -37.49 -15.53
N ALA A 10 -2.44 -37.57 -16.37
CA ALA A 10 -1.36 -36.61 -16.39
C ALA A 10 -1.80 -35.20 -16.88
N TRP A 11 -2.82 -35.11 -17.72
CA TRP A 11 -3.31 -33.84 -18.28
C TRP A 11 -4.36 -33.12 -17.42
N LEU A 12 -5.07 -33.87 -16.55
CA LEU A 12 -6.14 -33.31 -15.73
C LEU A 12 -5.71 -32.13 -14.84
N PRO A 13 -4.56 -32.16 -14.13
CA PRO A 13 -4.08 -31.00 -13.37
C PRO A 13 -3.89 -29.76 -14.24
N TYR A 14 -3.32 -29.93 -15.44
CA TYR A 14 -3.13 -28.83 -16.38
C TYR A 14 -4.44 -28.25 -16.89
N ALA A 15 -5.42 -29.09 -17.20
CA ALA A 15 -6.75 -28.67 -17.61
C ALA A 15 -7.50 -27.90 -16.50
N LEU A 16 -7.33 -28.30 -15.24
CA LEU A 16 -7.93 -27.60 -14.11
C LEU A 16 -7.30 -26.22 -13.85
N VAL A 17 -6.00 -26.07 -14.10
CA VAL A 17 -5.28 -24.80 -13.91
C VAL A 17 -5.35 -23.91 -15.16
N ALA A 18 -5.58 -24.48 -16.35
CA ALA A 18 -5.60 -23.76 -17.62
C ALA A 18 -6.48 -22.51 -17.66
N PRO A 19 -7.73 -22.51 -17.13
CA PRO A 19 -8.55 -21.30 -17.12
C PRO A 19 -7.90 -20.15 -16.34
N GLN A 20 -7.31 -20.45 -15.18
CA GLN A 20 -6.61 -19.46 -14.36
C GLN A 20 -5.36 -18.94 -15.07
N ILE A 21 -4.57 -19.84 -15.67
CA ILE A 21 -3.38 -19.44 -16.45
C ILE A 21 -3.79 -18.57 -17.63
N ALA A 22 -4.83 -18.93 -18.38
CA ALA A 22 -5.31 -18.15 -19.52
C ALA A 22 -5.72 -16.74 -19.10
N ILE A 23 -6.50 -16.59 -18.01
CA ILE A 23 -6.87 -15.28 -17.45
C ILE A 23 -5.63 -14.49 -17.07
N THR A 24 -4.68 -15.11 -16.39
CA THR A 24 -3.44 -14.46 -15.96
C THR A 24 -2.61 -13.98 -17.16
N ILE A 25 -2.46 -14.81 -18.20
CA ILE A 25 -1.72 -14.42 -19.41
C ILE A 25 -2.42 -13.26 -20.12
N ILE A 26 -3.75 -13.35 -20.34
CA ILE A 26 -4.49 -12.38 -21.14
C ILE A 26 -4.62 -11.02 -20.43
N PHE A 27 -4.87 -11.03 -19.11
CA PHE A 27 -5.20 -9.79 -18.39
C PHE A 27 -4.04 -9.21 -17.60
N PHE A 28 -2.95 -9.96 -17.37
CA PHE A 28 -1.78 -9.45 -16.65
C PHE A 28 -0.52 -9.42 -17.52
N PHE A 29 -0.12 -10.57 -18.09
CA PHE A 29 1.12 -10.62 -18.87
C PHE A 29 1.02 -9.91 -20.20
N TRP A 30 -0.11 -10.01 -20.90
CA TRP A 30 -0.29 -9.34 -22.18
C TRP A 30 -0.28 -7.81 -22.07
N PRO A 31 -1.04 -7.14 -21.16
CA PRO A 31 -0.93 -5.70 -20.97
C PRO A 31 0.46 -5.25 -20.49
N ALA A 32 1.12 -6.05 -19.62
CA ALA A 32 2.49 -5.75 -19.20
C ALA A 32 3.47 -5.78 -20.38
N ALA A 33 3.37 -6.77 -21.25
CA ALA A 33 4.18 -6.85 -22.47
C ALA A 33 3.90 -5.67 -23.42
N GLN A 34 2.64 -5.27 -23.56
CA GLN A 34 2.27 -4.07 -24.34
C GLN A 34 2.86 -2.80 -23.73
N ALA A 35 2.81 -2.62 -22.41
CA ALA A 35 3.42 -1.47 -21.75
C ALA A 35 4.93 -1.43 -21.98
N ILE A 36 5.62 -2.58 -21.90
CA ILE A 36 7.05 -2.67 -22.24
C ILE A 36 7.28 -2.28 -23.71
N TRP A 37 6.45 -2.74 -24.63
CA TRP A 37 6.58 -2.40 -26.05
C TRP A 37 6.35 -0.90 -26.31
N PHE A 38 5.30 -0.32 -25.74
CA PHE A 38 4.98 1.10 -25.89
C PHE A 38 6.02 2.02 -25.23
N SER A 39 6.73 1.56 -24.21
CA SER A 39 7.80 2.35 -23.59
C SER A 39 8.96 2.69 -24.52
N PHE A 40 9.12 1.93 -25.63
CA PHE A 40 10.12 2.19 -26.68
C PHE A 40 9.57 2.99 -27.85
N GLN A 41 8.31 3.42 -27.79
CA GLN A 41 7.63 4.12 -28.88
C GLN A 41 7.25 5.53 -28.47
N LEU A 42 7.36 6.45 -29.41
CA LEU A 42 6.76 7.77 -29.31
C LEU A 42 5.51 7.78 -30.19
N GLN A 43 4.38 8.10 -29.58
CA GLN A 43 3.11 8.25 -30.26
C GLN A 43 2.76 9.73 -30.33
N ASP A 44 2.25 10.19 -31.47
CA ASP A 44 1.73 11.56 -31.60
C ASP A 44 0.46 11.75 -30.76
N ALA A 45 0.14 12.99 -30.41
CA ALA A 45 -0.98 13.33 -29.54
C ALA A 45 -2.36 12.82 -30.04
N PHE A 46 -2.46 12.48 -31.34
CA PHE A 46 -3.68 11.95 -31.94
C PHE A 46 -3.65 10.43 -32.17
N GLY A 47 -2.54 9.77 -31.81
CA GLY A 47 -2.37 8.33 -31.99
C GLY A 47 -2.24 7.87 -33.45
N LEU A 48 -2.03 8.79 -34.40
CA LEU A 48 -2.00 8.50 -35.84
C LEU A 48 -0.63 8.01 -36.30
N LYS A 49 0.44 8.40 -35.63
CA LYS A 49 1.81 8.00 -35.93
C LYS A 49 2.51 7.46 -34.69
N THR A 50 3.18 6.36 -34.89
CA THR A 50 4.00 5.72 -33.85
C THR A 50 5.39 5.52 -34.43
N GLU A 51 6.40 6.03 -33.72
CA GLU A 51 7.80 5.92 -34.09
C GLU A 51 8.56 5.14 -33.02
N PHE A 52 9.44 4.24 -33.42
CA PHE A 52 10.30 3.51 -32.50
C PHE A 52 11.51 4.40 -32.12
N VAL A 53 11.57 4.82 -30.86
CA VAL A 53 12.58 5.77 -30.34
C VAL A 53 13.58 5.10 -29.39
N GLY A 54 13.51 3.78 -29.20
CA GLY A 54 14.38 3.05 -28.30
C GLY A 54 14.29 3.55 -26.87
N LEU A 55 15.42 3.91 -26.28
CA LEU A 55 15.52 4.37 -24.87
C LEU A 55 15.29 5.86 -24.68
N GLN A 56 14.88 6.61 -25.69
CA GLN A 56 14.71 8.05 -25.60
C GLN A 56 13.67 8.47 -24.55
N ASN A 57 12.55 7.75 -24.45
CA ASN A 57 11.52 8.01 -23.44
C ASN A 57 12.08 7.88 -22.02
N PHE A 58 12.93 6.89 -21.78
CA PHE A 58 13.62 6.71 -20.48
C PHE A 58 14.56 7.87 -20.18
N ALA A 59 15.36 8.29 -21.17
CA ALA A 59 16.27 9.42 -21.02
C ALA A 59 15.51 10.72 -20.71
N THR A 60 14.43 11.00 -21.43
CA THR A 60 13.57 12.17 -21.22
C THR A 60 12.93 12.13 -19.83
N LEU A 61 12.42 10.96 -19.41
CA LEU A 61 11.76 10.83 -18.11
C LEU A 61 12.72 11.05 -16.94
N PHE A 62 13.94 10.51 -17.00
CA PHE A 62 14.94 10.74 -15.95
C PHE A 62 15.52 12.16 -15.93
N ALA A 63 15.38 12.89 -17.02
CA ALA A 63 15.73 14.32 -17.08
C ALA A 63 14.59 15.23 -16.59
N ASP A 64 13.36 14.71 -16.42
CA ASP A 64 12.20 15.48 -15.96
C ASP A 64 12.23 15.69 -14.43
N PRO A 65 12.42 16.95 -13.94
CA PRO A 65 12.38 17.25 -12.51
C PRO A 65 11.05 16.87 -11.84
N HIS A 66 9.94 16.95 -12.56
CA HIS A 66 8.60 16.60 -12.03
C HIS A 66 8.49 15.10 -11.77
N TYR A 67 9.08 14.27 -12.62
CA TYR A 67 9.11 12.82 -12.39
C TYR A 67 9.97 12.45 -11.17
N LEU A 68 11.16 13.06 -11.06
CA LEU A 68 12.04 12.85 -9.90
C LEU A 68 11.37 13.31 -8.59
N ASN A 69 10.63 14.42 -8.65
CA ASN A 69 9.85 14.88 -7.49
C ASN A 69 8.75 13.87 -7.12
N SER A 70 8.01 13.34 -8.10
CA SER A 70 6.98 12.31 -7.87
C SER A 70 7.56 11.04 -7.24
N PHE A 71 8.80 10.68 -7.57
CA PHE A 71 9.51 9.58 -6.91
C PHE A 71 9.70 9.84 -5.41
N TRP A 72 10.19 11.04 -5.04
CA TRP A 72 10.37 11.41 -3.64
C TRP A 72 9.06 11.53 -2.87
N ILE A 73 8.03 12.09 -3.51
CA ILE A 73 6.68 12.14 -2.95
C ILE A 73 6.18 10.73 -2.66
N THR A 74 6.33 9.80 -3.61
CA THR A 74 5.94 8.39 -3.43
C THR A 74 6.71 7.73 -2.29
N ALA A 75 8.02 7.95 -2.19
CA ALA A 75 8.84 7.39 -1.12
C ALA A 75 8.41 7.90 0.26
N LYS A 76 8.19 9.22 0.42
CA LYS A 76 7.69 9.83 1.65
C LYS A 76 6.31 9.32 2.02
N PHE A 77 5.38 9.31 1.06
CA PHE A 77 4.02 8.82 1.24
C PHE A 77 4.00 7.36 1.67
N SER A 78 4.72 6.49 0.94
CA SER A 78 4.76 5.05 1.22
C SER A 78 5.37 4.75 2.59
N ALA A 79 6.46 5.45 2.95
CA ALA A 79 7.05 5.33 4.28
C ALA A 79 6.07 5.78 5.38
N ALA A 80 5.39 6.91 5.19
CA ALA A 80 4.41 7.41 6.15
C ALA A 80 3.24 6.45 6.34
N VAL A 81 2.67 5.93 5.23
CA VAL A 81 1.56 4.97 5.27
C VAL A 81 1.98 3.65 5.92
N ALA A 82 3.11 3.08 5.50
CA ALA A 82 3.57 1.79 6.02
C ALA A 82 3.93 1.87 7.51
N ILE A 83 4.73 2.85 7.91
CA ILE A 83 5.17 2.99 9.32
C ILE A 83 3.96 3.28 10.22
N THR A 84 3.15 4.28 9.88
CA THR A 84 1.98 4.66 10.69
C THR A 84 0.97 3.53 10.74
N GLY A 85 0.67 2.90 9.60
CA GLY A 85 -0.26 1.78 9.50
C GLY A 85 0.16 0.59 10.36
N ILE A 86 1.42 0.19 10.31
CA ILE A 86 1.97 -0.92 11.11
C ILE A 86 1.95 -0.57 12.60
N VAL A 87 2.47 0.59 12.98
CA VAL A 87 2.59 0.98 14.39
C VAL A 87 1.21 1.12 15.05
N VAL A 88 0.29 1.84 14.42
CA VAL A 88 -1.07 2.04 14.97
C VAL A 88 -1.81 0.71 15.05
N SER A 89 -1.73 -0.13 14.02
CA SER A 89 -2.41 -1.43 14.01
C SER A 89 -1.87 -2.37 15.08
N LEU A 90 -0.55 -2.37 15.32
CA LEU A 90 0.06 -3.19 16.37
C LEU A 90 -0.40 -2.74 17.77
N ILE A 91 -0.47 -1.44 18.01
CA ILE A 91 -0.99 -0.88 19.27
C ILE A 91 -2.45 -1.28 19.48
N LEU A 92 -3.28 -1.12 18.44
CA LEU A 92 -4.70 -1.48 18.49
C LEU A 92 -4.90 -2.99 18.68
N ALA A 93 -4.10 -3.83 18.03
CA ALA A 93 -4.15 -5.28 18.18
C ALA A 93 -3.73 -5.72 19.58
N ALA A 94 -2.65 -5.14 20.13
CA ALA A 94 -2.21 -5.41 21.49
C ALA A 94 -3.23 -4.94 22.55
N ALA A 95 -3.96 -3.85 22.29
CA ALA A 95 -5.06 -3.42 23.15
C ALA A 95 -6.26 -4.37 23.04
N ALA A 96 -6.64 -4.78 21.81
CA ALA A 96 -7.77 -5.67 21.57
C ALA A 96 -7.58 -7.08 22.13
N ASP A 97 -6.33 -7.58 22.15
CA ASP A 97 -5.99 -8.89 22.70
C ASP A 97 -6.29 -8.98 24.21
N ARG A 98 -6.30 -7.85 24.90
CA ARG A 98 -6.59 -7.74 26.35
C ARG A 98 -8.07 -7.48 26.67
N VAL A 99 -8.90 -7.16 25.68
CA VAL A 99 -10.31 -6.80 25.90
C VAL A 99 -11.14 -8.05 26.13
N ILE A 100 -11.74 -8.17 27.31
CA ILE A 100 -12.60 -9.30 27.70
C ILE A 100 -14.06 -9.00 27.40
N ARG A 101 -14.55 -7.76 27.67
CA ARG A 101 -15.92 -7.34 27.46
C ARG A 101 -16.03 -6.45 26.22
N GLY A 102 -17.01 -6.72 25.35
CA GLY A 102 -17.22 -5.96 24.12
C GLY A 102 -16.20 -6.24 23.01
N ALA A 103 -15.39 -7.31 23.13
CA ALA A 103 -14.35 -7.65 22.17
C ALA A 103 -14.86 -7.77 20.73
N LEU A 104 -16.07 -8.30 20.53
CA LEU A 104 -16.67 -8.43 19.20
C LEU A 104 -16.95 -7.05 18.58
N ALA A 105 -17.59 -6.15 19.33
CA ALA A 105 -17.91 -4.80 18.85
C ALA A 105 -16.62 -4.02 18.51
N TYR A 106 -15.60 -4.08 19.38
CA TYR A 106 -14.32 -3.44 19.15
C TYR A 106 -13.63 -3.97 17.87
N LYS A 107 -13.57 -5.29 17.70
CA LYS A 107 -12.99 -5.92 16.53
C LYS A 107 -13.77 -5.55 15.26
N THR A 108 -15.10 -5.59 15.31
CA THR A 108 -15.94 -5.22 14.16
C THR A 108 -15.71 -3.77 13.73
N LEU A 109 -15.66 -2.83 14.69
CA LEU A 109 -15.39 -1.42 14.39
C LEU A 109 -14.01 -1.17 13.78
N LEU A 110 -13.01 -1.98 14.13
CA LEU A 110 -11.67 -1.86 13.56
C LEU A 110 -11.53 -2.55 12.19
N ILE A 111 -12.38 -3.52 11.89
CA ILE A 111 -12.29 -4.29 10.63
C ILE A 111 -13.10 -3.64 9.50
N TRP A 112 -14.23 -3.01 9.79
CA TRP A 112 -15.13 -2.53 8.76
C TRP A 112 -14.53 -1.51 7.76
N PRO A 113 -13.55 -0.64 8.11
CA PRO A 113 -12.95 0.27 7.14
C PRO A 113 -12.31 -0.43 5.94
N TYR A 114 -11.89 -1.69 6.09
CA TYR A 114 -11.36 -2.49 4.99
C TYR A 114 -12.36 -2.70 3.85
N ALA A 115 -13.65 -2.81 4.18
CA ALA A 115 -14.72 -2.99 3.19
C ALA A 115 -15.00 -1.73 2.35
N VAL A 116 -14.50 -0.57 2.77
CA VAL A 116 -14.74 0.71 2.07
C VAL A 116 -13.84 0.79 0.83
N ALA A 117 -14.43 1.13 -0.33
CA ALA A 117 -13.64 1.35 -1.54
C ALA A 117 -12.65 2.53 -1.34
N PRO A 118 -11.43 2.47 -1.91
CA PRO A 118 -10.41 3.52 -1.72
C PRO A 118 -10.90 4.93 -2.08
N ALA A 119 -11.60 5.09 -3.20
CA ALA A 119 -12.16 6.37 -3.63
C ALA A 119 -13.19 6.90 -2.63
N VAL A 120 -14.06 6.02 -2.09
CA VAL A 120 -15.06 6.42 -1.07
C VAL A 120 -14.38 6.85 0.22
N ALA A 121 -13.33 6.15 0.65
CA ALA A 121 -12.53 6.56 1.79
C ALA A 121 -11.92 7.95 1.55
N GLY A 122 -11.37 8.20 0.37
CA GLY A 122 -10.84 9.51 -0.02
C GLY A 122 -11.89 10.61 0.12
N VAL A 123 -13.06 10.44 -0.47
CA VAL A 123 -14.16 11.43 -0.42
C VAL A 123 -14.62 11.68 1.02
N LEU A 124 -14.79 10.62 1.83
CA LEU A 124 -15.18 10.75 3.22
C LEU A 124 -14.20 11.60 4.02
N TRP A 125 -12.92 11.31 3.91
CA TRP A 125 -11.87 12.05 4.61
C TRP A 125 -11.73 13.48 4.08
N ALA A 126 -11.81 13.70 2.77
CA ALA A 126 -11.82 15.04 2.19
C ALA A 126 -12.98 15.88 2.72
N PHE A 127 -14.17 15.30 2.88
CA PHE A 127 -15.33 15.97 3.44
C PHE A 127 -15.14 16.30 4.92
N LEU A 128 -14.65 15.33 5.73
CA LEU A 128 -14.37 15.55 7.16
C LEU A 128 -13.34 16.66 7.41
N PHE A 129 -12.36 16.77 6.51
CA PHE A 129 -11.30 17.77 6.55
C PHE A 129 -11.54 18.99 5.64
N ALA A 130 -12.75 19.13 5.07
CA ALA A 130 -13.06 20.28 4.21
C ALA A 130 -12.86 21.61 4.97
N PRO A 131 -12.11 22.59 4.42
CA PRO A 131 -11.72 23.80 5.16
C PRO A 131 -12.89 24.61 5.70
N SER A 132 -14.02 24.63 4.96
CA SER A 132 -15.19 25.44 5.30
C SER A 132 -16.30 24.68 6.05
N LEU A 133 -16.45 23.37 5.79
CA LEU A 133 -17.60 22.59 6.26
C LEU A 133 -17.20 21.37 7.11
N GLY A 134 -15.90 21.00 7.09
CA GLY A 134 -15.42 19.79 7.74
C GLY A 134 -15.40 19.90 9.26
N ILE A 135 -15.95 18.88 9.93
CA ILE A 135 -15.98 18.83 11.40
C ILE A 135 -14.56 18.80 12.00
N VAL A 136 -13.62 18.10 11.35
CA VAL A 136 -12.22 18.05 11.81
C VAL A 136 -11.56 19.40 11.66
N SER A 137 -11.75 20.10 10.53
CA SER A 137 -11.24 21.44 10.31
C SER A 137 -11.81 22.45 11.31
N TYR A 138 -13.08 22.30 11.67
CA TYR A 138 -13.71 23.11 12.72
C TYR A 138 -13.03 22.92 14.09
N VAL A 139 -12.79 21.66 14.49
CA VAL A 139 -12.11 21.34 15.76
C VAL A 139 -10.67 21.86 15.75
N LEU A 140 -9.93 21.64 14.66
CA LEU A 140 -8.54 22.14 14.51
C LEU A 140 -8.46 23.65 14.60
N LYS A 141 -9.42 24.37 14.00
CA LYS A 141 -9.53 25.82 14.11
C LYS A 141 -9.74 26.28 15.56
N GLY A 142 -10.51 25.51 16.36
CA GLY A 142 -10.68 25.77 17.80
C GLY A 142 -9.37 25.67 18.59
N TRP A 143 -8.40 24.89 18.11
CA TRP A 143 -7.05 24.76 18.67
C TRP A 143 -6.04 25.76 18.05
N GLY A 144 -6.50 26.69 17.20
CA GLY A 144 -5.65 27.64 16.53
C GLY A 144 -4.92 27.10 15.30
N ILE A 145 -5.23 25.90 14.82
CA ILE A 145 -4.64 25.30 13.65
C ILE A 145 -5.48 25.65 12.43
N HIS A 146 -4.89 26.41 11.48
CA HIS A 146 -5.51 26.74 10.21
C HIS A 146 -5.30 25.60 9.22
N TRP A 147 -6.36 24.83 8.98
CA TRP A 147 -6.32 23.68 8.07
C TRP A 147 -6.92 24.03 6.71
N ASN A 148 -6.12 23.92 5.66
CA ASN A 148 -6.57 24.10 4.28
C ASN A 148 -5.73 23.25 3.30
N TRP A 149 -6.03 21.97 3.22
CA TRP A 149 -5.35 21.02 2.35
C TRP A 149 -5.50 21.32 0.85
N ILE A 150 -6.46 22.17 0.46
CA ILE A 150 -6.68 22.57 -0.93
C ILE A 150 -5.54 23.52 -1.39
N LEU A 151 -5.00 24.32 -0.49
CA LEU A 151 -3.94 25.29 -0.78
C LEU A 151 -2.57 24.90 -0.25
N ASP A 152 -2.53 24.01 0.74
CA ASP A 152 -1.30 23.57 1.43
C ASP A 152 -0.98 22.11 1.09
N GLY A 153 0.17 21.91 0.42
CA GLY A 153 0.62 20.60 -0.03
C GLY A 153 0.98 19.63 1.09
N ASP A 154 1.51 20.11 2.20
CA ASP A 154 1.85 19.26 3.35
C ASP A 154 0.56 18.76 4.04
N GLN A 155 -0.45 19.61 4.17
CA GLN A 155 -1.74 19.25 4.70
C GLN A 155 -2.48 18.28 3.76
N ALA A 156 -2.38 18.47 2.44
CA ALA A 156 -2.90 17.53 1.46
C ALA A 156 -2.22 16.15 1.58
N MET A 157 -0.90 16.11 1.78
CA MET A 157 -0.15 14.89 2.03
C MET A 157 -0.64 14.19 3.31
N VAL A 158 -0.82 14.93 4.40
CA VAL A 158 -1.34 14.38 5.67
C VAL A 158 -2.75 13.81 5.48
N LEU A 159 -3.62 14.49 4.73
CA LEU A 159 -4.97 14.00 4.44
C LEU A 159 -4.95 12.64 3.73
N ILE A 160 -4.19 12.51 2.64
CA ILE A 160 -4.14 11.23 1.89
C ILE A 160 -3.45 10.12 2.69
N VAL A 161 -2.48 10.44 3.55
CA VAL A 161 -1.88 9.47 4.48
C VAL A 161 -2.92 8.99 5.49
N ILE A 162 -3.68 9.90 6.13
CA ILE A 162 -4.73 9.53 7.09
C ILE A 162 -5.77 8.62 6.43
N ALA A 163 -6.28 9.00 5.25
CA ALA A 163 -7.28 8.21 4.53
C ALA A 163 -6.78 6.82 4.18
N SER A 164 -5.54 6.71 3.69
CA SER A 164 -4.91 5.45 3.31
C SER A 164 -4.61 4.57 4.53
N VAL A 165 -4.06 5.15 5.60
CA VAL A 165 -3.75 4.45 6.85
C VAL A 165 -5.03 3.95 7.51
N TRP A 166 -6.08 4.75 7.59
CA TRP A 166 -7.36 4.36 8.18
C TRP A 166 -7.93 3.10 7.56
N LYS A 167 -7.86 2.98 6.24
CA LYS A 167 -8.28 1.78 5.52
C LYS A 167 -7.36 0.59 5.81
N GLN A 168 -6.06 0.81 5.77
CA GLN A 168 -5.05 -0.24 5.89
C GLN A 168 -4.86 -0.75 7.33
N ILE A 169 -5.17 0.06 8.34
CA ILE A 169 -5.17 -0.35 9.76
C ILE A 169 -6.01 -1.62 9.97
N SER A 170 -7.17 -1.72 9.33
CA SER A 170 -8.06 -2.87 9.48
C SER A 170 -7.40 -4.18 9.06
N TYR A 171 -6.71 -4.18 7.92
CA TYR A 171 -5.98 -5.32 7.42
C TYR A 171 -4.83 -5.70 8.35
N ASN A 172 -3.98 -4.74 8.69
CA ASN A 172 -2.85 -4.96 9.57
C ASN A 172 -3.28 -5.44 10.96
N PHE A 173 -4.36 -4.86 11.50
CA PHE A 173 -4.95 -5.24 12.79
C PHE A 173 -5.32 -6.72 12.84
N LEU A 174 -5.97 -7.25 11.80
CA LEU A 174 -6.36 -8.66 11.74
C LEU A 174 -5.15 -9.60 11.83
N PHE A 175 -4.11 -9.32 11.06
CA PHE A 175 -2.90 -10.14 11.06
C PHE A 175 -2.11 -10.03 12.36
N PHE A 176 -1.98 -8.83 12.92
CA PHE A 176 -1.33 -8.67 14.22
C PHE A 176 -2.11 -9.35 15.33
N LEU A 177 -3.43 -9.23 15.34
CA LEU A 177 -4.26 -9.90 16.34
C LEU A 177 -4.13 -11.43 16.25
N ALA A 178 -4.16 -11.99 15.04
CA ALA A 178 -3.94 -13.42 14.83
C ALA A 178 -2.53 -13.84 15.25
N GLY A 179 -1.51 -13.05 14.91
CA GLY A 179 -0.13 -13.29 15.33
C GLY A 179 0.04 -13.25 16.85
N LEU A 180 -0.56 -12.26 17.54
CA LEU A 180 -0.53 -12.19 19.01
C LEU A 180 -1.19 -13.40 19.66
N GLN A 181 -2.33 -13.84 19.12
CA GLN A 181 -3.07 -15.00 19.65
C GLN A 181 -2.37 -16.34 19.37
N SER A 182 -1.44 -16.41 18.43
CA SER A 182 -0.65 -17.61 18.17
C SER A 182 0.53 -17.80 19.13
N ILE A 183 0.91 -16.76 19.89
CA ILE A 183 2.03 -16.83 20.84
C ILE A 183 1.64 -17.71 22.03
N PRO A 184 2.43 -18.76 22.38
CA PRO A 184 2.15 -19.61 23.52
C PRO A 184 2.17 -18.83 24.83
N LYS A 185 1.04 -18.84 25.56
CA LYS A 185 0.91 -18.15 26.86
C LYS A 185 1.97 -18.53 27.87
N PRO A 186 2.40 -19.83 28.00
CA PRO A 186 3.44 -20.23 28.94
C PRO A 186 4.74 -19.45 28.82
N LEU A 187 5.12 -18.99 27.60
CA LEU A 187 6.33 -18.17 27.40
C LEU A 187 6.20 -16.81 28.10
N ILE A 188 5.03 -16.20 28.00
CA ILE A 188 4.75 -14.89 28.61
C ILE A 188 4.64 -15.01 30.13
N GLU A 189 4.06 -16.12 30.62
CA GLU A 189 3.89 -16.42 32.04
C GLU A 189 5.23 -16.73 32.70
N ALA A 190 6.08 -17.55 32.09
CA ALA A 190 7.43 -17.84 32.58
C ALA A 190 8.27 -16.56 32.75
N ALA A 191 8.27 -15.69 31.71
CA ALA A 191 8.97 -14.42 31.82
C ALA A 191 8.38 -13.48 32.89
N ALA A 192 7.09 -13.60 33.20
CA ALA A 192 6.49 -12.86 34.31
C ALA A 192 6.98 -13.35 35.65
N ILE A 193 7.13 -14.67 35.81
CA ILE A 193 7.68 -15.30 37.03
C ILE A 193 9.14 -14.87 37.21
N ASP A 194 9.92 -14.77 36.13
CA ASP A 194 11.30 -14.26 36.11
C ASP A 194 11.42 -12.76 36.41
N GLY A 195 10.31 -12.07 36.72
CA GLY A 195 10.29 -10.66 37.08
C GLY A 195 10.33 -9.70 35.89
N ALA A 196 10.16 -10.16 34.62
CA ALA A 196 10.10 -9.29 33.50
C ALA A 196 8.79 -8.48 33.46
N GLY A 197 8.89 -7.15 33.48
CA GLY A 197 7.74 -6.24 33.34
C GLY A 197 7.08 -6.32 31.97
N PRO A 198 5.83 -5.80 31.81
CA PRO A 198 5.05 -5.93 30.57
C PRO A 198 5.77 -5.40 29.33
N LEU A 199 6.43 -4.24 29.42
CA LEU A 199 7.15 -3.64 28.31
C LEU A 199 8.38 -4.46 27.91
N ARG A 200 9.11 -5.01 28.89
CA ARG A 200 10.25 -5.89 28.64
C ARG A 200 9.80 -7.17 27.94
N ARG A 201 8.73 -7.82 28.43
CA ARG A 201 8.15 -9.02 27.77
C ARG A 201 7.71 -8.74 26.34
N PHE A 202 7.11 -7.56 26.08
CA PHE A 202 6.72 -7.18 24.73
C PHE A 202 7.93 -7.12 23.79
N TRP A 203 9.00 -6.41 24.16
CA TRP A 203 10.14 -6.23 23.26
C TRP A 203 11.07 -7.43 23.18
N THR A 204 11.14 -8.29 24.24
CA THR A 204 12.06 -9.43 24.26
C THR A 204 11.41 -10.75 23.80
N ILE A 205 10.09 -10.87 23.86
CA ILE A 205 9.38 -12.11 23.51
C ILE A 205 8.33 -11.87 22.44
N VAL A 206 7.37 -10.98 22.70
CA VAL A 206 6.21 -10.82 21.83
C VAL A 206 6.61 -10.26 20.46
N PHE A 207 7.33 -9.14 20.43
CA PHE A 207 7.71 -8.49 19.18
C PHE A 207 8.66 -9.35 18.31
N PRO A 208 9.68 -10.03 18.83
CA PRO A 208 10.46 -10.98 18.06
C PRO A 208 9.63 -12.12 17.44
N LEU A 209 8.68 -12.69 18.20
CA LEU A 209 7.79 -13.74 17.69
C LEU A 209 6.76 -13.21 16.66
N LEU A 210 6.46 -11.91 16.67
CA LEU A 210 5.65 -11.25 15.65
C LEU A 210 6.46 -10.83 14.41
N SER A 211 7.77 -11.03 14.40
CA SER A 211 8.61 -10.57 13.28
C SER A 211 8.21 -11.13 11.93
N PRO A 212 7.76 -12.40 11.76
CA PRO A 212 7.25 -12.90 10.50
C PRO A 212 6.01 -12.13 10.02
N THR A 213 5.06 -11.90 10.94
CA THR A 213 3.85 -11.13 10.65
C THR A 213 4.17 -9.68 10.30
N THR A 214 5.07 -9.06 11.05
CA THR A 214 5.50 -7.68 10.81
C THR A 214 6.20 -7.54 9.46
N PHE A 215 7.05 -8.52 9.09
CA PHE A 215 7.70 -8.54 7.79
C PHE A 215 6.68 -8.68 6.64
N PHE A 216 5.77 -9.64 6.76
CA PHE A 216 4.69 -9.82 5.79
C PHE A 216 3.88 -8.53 5.61
N LEU A 217 3.47 -7.91 6.71
CA LEU A 217 2.71 -6.67 6.66
C LEU A 217 3.53 -5.50 6.08
N LEU A 218 4.84 -5.43 6.32
CA LEU A 218 5.70 -4.43 5.71
C LEU A 218 5.68 -4.55 4.18
N VAL A 219 5.82 -5.76 3.64
CA VAL A 219 5.75 -6.02 2.20
C VAL A 219 4.39 -5.58 1.63
N VAL A 220 3.31 -6.04 2.26
CA VAL A 220 1.94 -5.72 1.82
C VAL A 220 1.66 -4.21 1.88
N ASN A 221 2.08 -3.52 2.95
CA ASN A 221 1.86 -2.08 3.08
C ASN A 221 2.64 -1.26 2.04
N ILE A 222 3.84 -1.68 1.66
CA ILE A 222 4.59 -1.03 0.59
C ILE A 222 3.87 -1.20 -0.75
N VAL A 223 3.45 -2.43 -1.09
CA VAL A 223 2.70 -2.69 -2.32
C VAL A 223 1.39 -1.90 -2.34
N TYR A 224 0.65 -1.90 -1.23
CA TYR A 224 -0.57 -1.11 -1.06
C TYR A 224 -0.33 0.38 -1.32
N ALA A 225 0.71 0.97 -0.71
CA ALA A 225 1.01 2.39 -0.86
C ALA A 225 1.43 2.76 -2.30
N PHE A 226 2.04 1.83 -3.04
CA PHE A 226 2.43 2.07 -4.43
C PHE A 226 1.28 1.96 -5.43
N PHE A 227 0.27 1.12 -5.20
CA PHE A 227 -0.76 0.81 -6.20
C PHE A 227 -2.18 1.08 -5.74
N ASP A 228 -2.56 0.64 -4.53
CA ASP A 228 -3.97 0.63 -4.12
C ASP A 228 -4.47 1.99 -3.60
N THR A 229 -3.56 2.95 -3.41
CA THR A 229 -3.89 4.30 -2.95
C THR A 229 -4.29 5.25 -4.08
N PHE A 230 -4.19 4.82 -5.34
CA PHE A 230 -4.63 5.60 -6.51
C PHE A 230 -6.02 6.20 -6.32
N GLY A 231 -7.02 5.37 -5.94
CA GLY A 231 -8.40 5.82 -5.78
C GLY A 231 -8.60 6.85 -4.68
N VAL A 232 -7.78 6.83 -3.62
CA VAL A 232 -7.80 7.86 -2.58
C VAL A 232 -7.34 9.19 -3.16
N ILE A 233 -6.23 9.21 -3.88
CA ILE A 233 -5.64 10.44 -4.43
C ILE A 233 -6.50 11.02 -5.56
N ASP A 234 -6.98 10.18 -6.47
CA ASP A 234 -7.82 10.63 -7.58
C ASP A 234 -9.15 11.24 -7.09
N ALA A 235 -9.74 10.66 -6.04
CA ALA A 235 -11.00 11.15 -5.46
C ALA A 235 -10.82 12.35 -4.52
N THR A 236 -9.61 12.69 -4.10
CA THR A 236 -9.34 13.80 -3.16
C THR A 236 -8.56 14.93 -3.81
N THR A 237 -7.25 14.79 -3.84
CA THR A 237 -6.30 15.85 -4.19
C THR A 237 -5.98 15.95 -5.68
N GLN A 238 -6.24 14.88 -6.44
CA GLN A 238 -5.86 14.78 -7.87
C GLN A 238 -4.40 15.18 -8.12
N GLY A 239 -3.51 14.74 -7.23
CA GLY A 239 -2.09 15.06 -7.28
C GLY A 239 -1.70 16.44 -6.74
N GLY A 240 -2.66 17.32 -6.43
CA GLY A 240 -2.46 18.69 -5.97
C GLY A 240 -2.34 18.87 -4.46
N PRO A 241 -2.22 20.13 -4.01
CA PRO A 241 -1.88 21.32 -4.78
C PRO A 241 -0.42 21.31 -5.24
N GLY A 242 -0.10 21.94 -6.37
CA GLY A 242 1.28 22.08 -6.86
C GLY A 242 2.04 20.77 -7.04
N GLN A 243 1.36 19.67 -7.36
CA GLN A 243 1.90 18.30 -7.48
C GLN A 243 2.40 17.69 -6.16
N SER A 244 2.04 18.23 -5.00
CA SER A 244 2.52 17.78 -3.69
C SER A 244 2.06 16.36 -3.32
N THR A 245 1.00 15.85 -3.94
CA THR A 245 0.48 14.49 -3.75
C THR A 245 0.50 13.66 -5.05
N ASN A 246 1.28 14.09 -6.04
CA ASN A 246 1.41 13.42 -7.33
C ASN A 246 2.37 12.23 -7.22
N ILE A 247 1.90 11.13 -6.61
CA ILE A 247 2.67 9.88 -6.51
C ILE A 247 2.77 9.19 -7.86
N LEU A 248 3.75 8.30 -8.03
CA LEU A 248 4.06 7.65 -9.30
C LEU A 248 2.86 6.98 -9.95
N VAL A 249 2.04 6.22 -9.22
CA VAL A 249 0.86 5.56 -9.80
C VAL A 249 -0.17 6.56 -10.31
N TYR A 250 -0.34 7.69 -9.62
CA TYR A 250 -1.26 8.73 -10.06
C TYR A 250 -0.69 9.47 -11.28
N LYS A 251 0.62 9.74 -11.31
CA LYS A 251 1.30 10.36 -12.45
C LYS A 251 1.19 9.52 -13.72
N VAL A 252 1.40 8.20 -13.63
CA VAL A 252 1.20 7.28 -14.76
C VAL A 252 -0.20 7.43 -15.38
N TYR A 253 -1.22 7.45 -14.54
CA TYR A 253 -2.61 7.62 -14.99
C TYR A 253 -2.84 9.01 -15.59
N HIS A 254 -2.38 10.05 -14.92
CA HIS A 254 -2.54 11.42 -15.37
C HIS A 254 -1.89 11.64 -16.75
N ASP A 255 -0.63 11.22 -16.91
CA ASP A 255 0.11 11.42 -18.14
C ASP A 255 -0.43 10.54 -19.29
N GLY A 256 -0.76 9.27 -18.99
CA GLY A 256 -1.26 8.34 -19.99
C GLY A 256 -2.71 8.60 -20.44
N ILE A 257 -3.60 8.84 -19.47
CA ILE A 257 -5.03 8.91 -19.76
C ILE A 257 -5.51 10.36 -19.92
N LYS A 258 -5.08 11.27 -19.03
CA LYS A 258 -5.53 12.68 -19.08
C LYS A 258 -4.72 13.50 -20.07
N ALA A 259 -3.41 13.29 -20.17
CA ALA A 259 -2.54 14.01 -21.09
C ALA A 259 -2.34 13.30 -22.46
N GLY A 260 -2.70 12.01 -22.57
CA GLY A 260 -2.61 11.25 -23.82
C GLY A 260 -1.20 10.79 -24.19
N ASP A 261 -0.24 10.86 -23.29
CA ASP A 261 1.15 10.39 -23.48
C ASP A 261 1.27 8.90 -23.19
N LEU A 262 0.97 8.06 -24.17
CA LEU A 262 1.06 6.61 -24.00
C LEU A 262 2.50 6.10 -23.90
N GLY A 263 3.44 6.67 -24.63
CA GLY A 263 4.85 6.28 -24.58
C GLY A 263 5.49 6.61 -23.24
N GLY A 264 5.34 7.85 -22.79
CA GLY A 264 5.85 8.31 -21.51
C GLY A 264 5.22 7.59 -20.31
N SER A 265 3.90 7.43 -20.29
CA SER A 265 3.20 6.71 -19.22
C SER A 265 3.53 5.22 -19.18
N SER A 266 3.72 4.58 -20.32
CA SER A 266 4.20 3.20 -20.42
C SER A 266 5.62 3.07 -19.88
N THR A 267 6.50 4.02 -20.16
CA THR A 267 7.86 4.09 -19.60
C THR A 267 7.83 4.23 -18.07
N GLN A 268 6.98 5.11 -17.55
CA GLN A 268 6.77 5.26 -16.11
C GLN A 268 6.25 3.97 -15.47
N SER A 269 5.31 3.28 -16.12
CA SER A 269 4.76 1.98 -15.66
C SER A 269 5.83 0.91 -15.58
N VAL A 270 6.71 0.80 -16.58
CA VAL A 270 7.83 -0.15 -16.60
C VAL A 270 8.82 0.16 -15.46
N ILE A 271 9.15 1.43 -15.24
CA ILE A 271 10.03 1.82 -14.13
C ILE A 271 9.37 1.54 -12.78
N LEU A 272 8.08 1.86 -12.62
CA LEU A 272 7.33 1.56 -11.40
C LEU A 272 7.33 0.06 -11.10
N MET A 273 7.06 -0.77 -12.11
CA MET A 273 7.14 -2.23 -11.99
C MET A 273 8.54 -2.69 -11.56
N PHE A 274 9.59 -2.13 -12.16
CA PHE A 274 10.98 -2.46 -11.80
C PHE A 274 11.31 -2.06 -10.35
N ILE A 275 10.89 -0.87 -9.92
CA ILE A 275 11.07 -0.40 -8.54
C ILE A 275 10.45 -1.37 -7.55
N VAL A 276 9.21 -1.80 -7.78
CA VAL A 276 8.49 -2.72 -6.88
C VAL A 276 9.13 -4.11 -6.88
N ILE A 277 9.56 -4.62 -8.04
CA ILE A 277 10.31 -5.89 -8.10
C ILE A 277 11.59 -5.78 -7.26
N VAL A 278 12.38 -4.73 -7.45
CA VAL A 278 13.62 -4.52 -6.68
C VAL A 278 13.34 -4.43 -5.19
N LEU A 279 12.35 -3.61 -4.78
CA LEU A 279 11.95 -3.50 -3.38
C LEU A 279 11.54 -4.85 -2.79
N THR A 280 10.72 -5.62 -3.52
CA THR A 280 10.28 -6.95 -3.10
C THR A 280 11.47 -7.91 -2.97
N VAL A 281 12.35 -7.96 -3.95
CA VAL A 281 13.57 -8.80 -3.88
C VAL A 281 14.46 -8.41 -2.70
N VAL A 282 14.66 -7.12 -2.48
CA VAL A 282 15.44 -6.62 -1.34
C VAL A 282 14.79 -7.01 -0.02
N GLN A 283 13.48 -6.86 0.11
CA GLN A 283 12.74 -7.25 1.31
C GLN A 283 12.91 -8.75 1.61
N PHE A 284 12.66 -9.62 0.62
CA PHE A 284 12.81 -11.07 0.81
C PHE A 284 14.27 -11.48 1.05
N ARG A 285 15.24 -10.88 0.39
CA ARG A 285 16.64 -11.30 0.50
C ARG A 285 17.34 -10.84 1.79
N TYR A 286 16.99 -9.65 2.29
CA TYR A 286 17.70 -9.00 3.39
C TYR A 286 16.90 -8.90 4.67
N VAL A 287 15.61 -8.60 4.59
CA VAL A 287 14.77 -8.42 5.77
C VAL A 287 14.32 -9.76 6.32
N GLU A 288 13.89 -10.69 5.46
CA GLU A 288 13.45 -12.04 5.85
C GLU A 288 14.53 -12.80 6.65
N LYS A 289 15.80 -12.64 6.29
CA LYS A 289 16.92 -13.27 7.04
C LYS A 289 17.03 -12.86 8.50
N LYS A 290 16.44 -11.71 8.89
CA LYS A 290 16.39 -11.20 10.26
C LYS A 290 15.11 -11.57 11.00
N VAL A 291 14.19 -12.24 10.32
CA VAL A 291 12.92 -12.70 10.87
C VAL A 291 13.18 -13.97 11.68
N GLN A 292 12.66 -14.03 12.90
CA GLN A 292 12.72 -15.22 13.76
C GLN A 292 11.44 -16.05 13.56
N TYR A 293 11.60 -17.26 13.05
CA TYR A 293 10.51 -18.22 12.84
C TYR A 293 10.38 -19.17 14.02
#